data_610fae2bb67fa737226760ca4359b831
#
_entry.id   610fae2bb67fa737226760ca4359b831
#
_cell.length_a   1.000
_cell.length_b   1.000
_cell.length_c   1.000
_cell.angle_alpha   90.00
_cell.angle_beta   90.00
_cell.angle_gamma   90.00
#
_symmetry.space_group_name_H-M   'P 1'
#
loop_
_entity.id
_entity.type
_entity.pdbx_description
1 polymer ?
#
loop_
_entity_poly.entity_id
_entity_poly.type
_entity_poly.pdbx_seq_one_letter_code
_entity_poly.pdbx_strand_id
1 'polypeptide(L)'
;SNVGKSSLINMLTGRKGLAKTSGKPGKTQTINHFLINNTWYLVDLPGYGYASVSKTLREGFGRIIDGYVLKRQNLTCLFILIDSRLEPQKIDLSFIEWAGMKEVPIALIFTKSDKLSVSVLQKNISQYKKTLLTMWEELPPLFISSADNKTGKDELLTFIETHIEK
;
A
#
# COMPACT_ATOMS: atom_id res chain seq x y z
N SER A 1 -6.37 -7.46 -7.05
CA SER A 1 -5.41 -8.27 -6.34
C SER A 1 -5.92 -8.71 -4.97
N ASN A 2 -5.26 -9.67 -4.40
CA ASN A 2 -5.67 -10.26 -3.14
C ASN A 2 -5.60 -9.30 -1.94
N VAL A 3 -4.83 -8.23 -2.04
CA VAL A 3 -4.68 -7.26 -0.95
C VAL A 3 -5.75 -6.17 -0.96
N GLY A 4 -6.54 -6.08 -2.02
CA GLY A 4 -7.62 -5.09 -2.12
C GLY A 4 -7.19 -3.75 -2.71
N LYS A 5 -6.15 -3.71 -3.51
CA LYS A 5 -5.63 -2.47 -4.11
C LYS A 5 -6.67 -1.77 -4.98
N SER A 6 -7.29 -2.47 -5.90
CA SER A 6 -8.29 -1.88 -6.80
C SER A 6 -9.51 -1.36 -6.06
N SER A 7 -9.96 -2.10 -5.05
CA SER A 7 -11.08 -1.66 -4.21
C SER A 7 -10.76 -0.40 -3.43
N LEU A 8 -9.53 -0.29 -2.93
CA LEU A 8 -9.07 0.90 -2.22
C LEU A 8 -9.02 2.12 -3.16
N ILE A 9 -8.48 1.94 -4.36
CA ILE A 9 -8.40 3.02 -5.36
C ILE A 9 -9.80 3.51 -5.71
N ASN A 10 -10.74 2.60 -5.95
CA ASN A 10 -12.12 2.95 -6.24
C ASN A 10 -12.77 3.71 -5.08
N MET A 11 -12.49 3.31 -3.86
CA MET A 11 -12.99 3.98 -2.66
C MET A 11 -12.43 5.41 -2.56
N LEU A 12 -11.13 5.58 -2.71
CA LEU A 12 -10.49 6.89 -2.58
C LEU A 12 -10.91 7.86 -3.66
N THR A 13 -11.12 7.38 -4.87
CA THR A 13 -11.54 8.23 -5.98
C THR A 13 -13.05 8.49 -6.00
N GLY A 14 -13.83 7.72 -5.23
CA GLY A 14 -15.28 7.79 -5.25
C GLY A 14 -15.92 7.26 -6.53
N ARG A 15 -15.16 6.52 -7.33
CA ARG A 15 -15.64 5.97 -8.60
C ARG A 15 -15.63 4.46 -8.61
N LYS A 16 -16.76 3.87 -8.96
CA LYS A 16 -16.86 2.42 -9.14
C LYS A 16 -16.21 2.02 -10.46
N GLY A 17 -15.38 1.00 -10.42
CA GLY A 17 -14.80 0.43 -11.62
C GLY A 17 -13.68 1.23 -12.27
N LEU A 18 -13.20 2.29 -11.63
CA LEU A 18 -12.07 3.06 -12.14
C LEU A 18 -10.81 2.18 -12.19
N ALA A 19 -10.56 1.45 -11.12
CA ALA A 19 -9.55 0.40 -11.11
C ALA A 19 -10.27 -0.93 -11.23
N LYS A 20 -9.79 -1.79 -12.12
CA LYS A 20 -10.43 -3.09 -12.35
C LYS A 20 -10.04 -4.06 -11.26
N THR A 21 -11.04 -4.57 -10.51
CA THR A 21 -10.81 -5.66 -9.59
C THR A 21 -10.61 -6.96 -10.37
N SER A 22 -9.65 -7.76 -9.96
CA SER A 22 -9.36 -9.02 -10.61
C SER A 22 -9.05 -10.08 -9.55
N GLY A 23 -9.68 -11.24 -9.68
CA GLY A 23 -9.36 -12.38 -8.83
C GLY A 23 -8.06 -13.09 -9.22
N LYS A 24 -7.45 -12.71 -10.33
CA LYS A 24 -6.19 -13.31 -10.77
C LYS A 24 -5.02 -12.44 -10.37
N PRO A 25 -4.08 -12.94 -9.54
CA PRO A 25 -2.88 -12.19 -9.21
C PRO A 25 -2.12 -11.83 -10.49
N GLY A 26 -1.66 -10.58 -10.56
CA GLY A 26 -0.72 -10.17 -11.58
C GLY A 26 -1.21 -9.66 -12.87
N LYS A 27 -2.42 -9.29 -12.93
CA LYS A 27 -2.91 -8.64 -14.15
C LYS A 27 -2.41 -7.21 -14.30
N THR A 28 -2.06 -6.52 -13.22
CA THR A 28 -1.57 -5.14 -13.30
C THR A 28 -0.08 -5.14 -13.52
N GLN A 29 0.34 -5.10 -14.78
CA GLN A 29 1.74 -4.98 -15.14
C GLN A 29 2.10 -3.61 -15.68
N THR A 30 1.12 -2.71 -15.73
CA THR A 30 1.30 -1.35 -16.20
C THR A 30 1.08 -0.36 -15.07
N ILE A 31 1.72 0.79 -15.20
CA ILE A 31 1.53 1.90 -14.26
C ILE A 31 0.33 2.71 -14.72
N ASN A 32 -0.65 2.89 -13.84
CA ASN A 32 -1.84 3.67 -14.12
C ASN A 32 -1.87 4.93 -13.28
N HIS A 33 -2.13 6.06 -13.91
CA HIS A 33 -2.22 7.35 -13.25
C HIS A 33 -3.67 7.83 -13.21
N PHE A 34 -4.14 8.22 -12.04
CA PHE A 34 -5.48 8.78 -11.86
C PHE A 34 -5.37 10.19 -11.31
N LEU A 35 -5.86 11.16 -12.06
CA LEU A 35 -5.89 12.56 -11.62
C LEU A 35 -7.06 12.75 -10.64
N ILE A 36 -6.77 13.20 -9.43
CA ILE A 36 -7.75 13.37 -8.37
C ILE A 36 -7.96 14.86 -8.10
N ASN A 37 -9.21 15.30 -8.14
CA ASN A 37 -9.61 16.69 -7.88
C ASN A 37 -8.81 17.72 -8.67
N ASN A 38 -8.34 17.35 -9.87
CA ASN A 38 -7.52 18.19 -10.75
C ASN A 38 -6.24 18.71 -10.08
N THR A 39 -5.79 18.10 -8.99
CA THR A 39 -4.67 18.59 -8.20
C THR A 39 -3.52 17.61 -8.04
N TRP A 40 -3.80 16.32 -7.90
CA TRP A 40 -2.76 15.33 -7.62
C TRP A 40 -3.03 14.02 -8.32
N TYR A 41 -1.99 13.22 -8.45
CA TYR A 41 -2.08 11.91 -9.10
C TYR A 41 -2.00 10.79 -8.10
N LEU A 42 -2.97 9.88 -8.16
CA LEU A 42 -2.90 8.59 -7.51
C LEU A 42 -2.32 7.61 -8.54
N VAL A 43 -1.23 6.95 -8.20
CA VAL A 43 -0.52 6.08 -9.13
C VAL A 43 -0.66 4.63 -8.67
N ASP A 44 -1.22 3.81 -9.54
CA ASP A 44 -1.36 2.38 -9.30
C ASP A 44 -0.15 1.66 -9.89
N LEU A 45 0.68 1.13 -9.02
CA LEU A 45 1.85 0.36 -9.40
C LEU A 45 1.54 -1.15 -9.39
N PRO A 46 2.26 -1.94 -10.20
CA PRO A 46 2.18 -3.40 -10.09
C PRO A 46 2.54 -3.87 -8.68
N GLY A 47 1.87 -4.90 -8.20
CA GLY A 47 2.15 -5.44 -6.88
C GLY A 47 3.52 -6.13 -6.82
N TYR A 48 4.27 -5.86 -5.78
CA TYR A 48 5.58 -6.48 -5.57
C TYR A 48 5.47 -7.96 -5.15
N GLY A 49 4.37 -8.32 -4.52
CA GLY A 49 4.11 -9.70 -4.08
C GLY A 49 3.66 -10.60 -5.20
N TYR A 50 3.55 -10.01 -6.35
CA TYR A 50 3.16 -10.69 -7.49
C TYR A 50 4.36 -11.26 -8.19
N ALA A 51 4.51 -12.12 -8.34
CA ALA A 51 5.40 -13.05 -8.88
C ALA A 51 5.81 -13.95 -7.77
N SER A 52 5.31 -15.05 -7.81
CA SER A 52 5.98 -16.28 -7.46
C SER A 52 7.47 -16.26 -7.85
N VAL A 53 8.05 -15.11 -7.99
CA VAL A 53 9.39 -14.96 -8.48
C VAL A 53 10.29 -14.66 -7.30
N SER A 54 10.56 -15.73 -6.58
CA SER A 54 11.55 -15.70 -5.51
C SER A 54 12.90 -15.13 -5.95
N LYS A 55 13.21 -15.20 -7.23
CA LYS A 55 14.43 -14.61 -7.78
C LYS A 55 14.38 -13.10 -7.87
N THR A 56 13.19 -12.54 -8.14
CA THR A 56 13.02 -11.10 -8.25
C THR A 56 13.18 -10.40 -6.90
N LEU A 57 12.89 -11.09 -5.80
CA LEU A 57 13.08 -10.55 -4.47
C LEU A 57 14.54 -10.32 -4.12
N ARG A 58 15.45 -11.07 -4.71
CA ARG A 58 16.88 -10.92 -4.48
C ARG A 58 17.49 -9.82 -5.35
N GLU A 59 16.83 -9.48 -6.44
CA GLU A 59 17.32 -8.51 -7.44
C GLU A 59 16.59 -7.16 -7.38
N GLY A 60 15.59 -7.02 -6.50
CA GLY A 60 14.70 -5.87 -6.44
C GLY A 60 13.26 -6.33 -6.57
N PHE A 61 12.33 -5.41 -6.47
CA PHE A 61 10.90 -5.75 -6.50
C PHE A 61 10.27 -5.52 -7.89
N GLY A 62 11.06 -5.73 -8.92
CA GLY A 62 10.65 -5.54 -10.31
C GLY A 62 11.11 -4.22 -10.86
N ARG A 63 11.55 -4.25 -12.12
CA ARG A 63 12.12 -3.06 -12.78
C ARG A 63 11.17 -1.88 -12.81
N ILE A 64 9.87 -2.14 -12.96
CA ILE A 64 8.86 -1.07 -13.03
C ILE A 64 8.78 -0.35 -11.69
N ILE A 65 8.69 -1.11 -10.58
CA ILE A 65 8.60 -0.53 -9.23
C ILE A 65 9.88 0.19 -8.87
N ASP A 66 11.04 -0.47 -9.04
CA ASP A 66 12.33 0.13 -8.73
C ASP A 66 12.54 1.41 -9.52
N GLY A 67 12.32 1.35 -10.83
CA GLY A 67 12.50 2.50 -11.70
C GLY A 67 11.57 3.65 -11.36
N TYR A 68 10.32 3.35 -11.08
CA TYR A 68 9.34 4.38 -10.74
C TYR A 68 9.66 5.02 -9.39
N VAL A 69 9.82 4.20 -8.37
CA VAL A 69 9.98 4.67 -6.98
C VAL A 69 11.29 5.40 -6.78
N LEU A 70 12.39 4.89 -7.34
CA LEU A 70 13.72 5.46 -7.12
C LEU A 70 14.01 6.68 -7.99
N LYS A 71 13.39 6.78 -9.16
CA LYS A 71 13.67 7.86 -10.12
C LYS A 71 12.68 9.01 -10.10
N ARG A 72 11.54 8.85 -9.43
CA ARG A 72 10.52 9.90 -9.38
C ARG A 72 10.83 10.93 -8.30
N GLN A 73 11.16 12.13 -8.71
CA GLN A 73 11.44 13.23 -7.78
C GLN A 73 10.19 13.79 -7.11
N ASN A 74 9.03 13.61 -7.74
CA ASN A 74 7.77 14.12 -7.23
C ASN A 74 6.94 13.06 -6.48
N LEU A 75 7.55 11.94 -6.10
CA LEU A 75 6.89 10.94 -5.27
C LEU A 75 6.76 11.48 -3.84
N THR A 76 5.54 11.71 -3.43
CA THR A 76 5.26 12.27 -2.10
C THR A 76 5.19 11.18 -1.04
N CYS A 77 4.53 10.08 -1.35
CA CYS A 77 4.38 8.96 -0.42
C CYS A 77 4.04 7.68 -1.18
N LEU A 78 4.69 6.61 -0.79
CA LEU A 78 4.39 5.26 -1.28
C LEU A 78 3.54 4.54 -0.25
N PHE A 79 2.31 4.21 -0.62
CA PHE A 79 1.42 3.44 0.25
C PHE A 79 1.62 1.96 0.02
N ILE A 80 1.89 1.23 1.09
CA ILE A 80 2.04 -0.21 1.07
C ILE A 80 0.80 -0.83 1.69
N LEU A 81 0.09 -1.63 0.91
CA LEU A 81 -1.17 -2.24 1.35
C LEU A 81 -0.90 -3.61 1.97
N ILE A 82 -1.48 -3.83 3.14
CA ILE A 82 -1.31 -5.05 3.91
C ILE A 82 -2.69 -5.59 4.27
N ASP A 83 -2.94 -6.84 3.97
CA ASP A 83 -4.17 -7.51 4.38
C ASP A 83 -4.15 -7.68 5.90
N SER A 84 -5.08 -7.01 6.60
CA SER A 84 -5.10 -6.99 8.06
C SER A 84 -5.36 -8.36 8.71
N ARG A 85 -5.82 -9.32 7.93
CA ARG A 85 -6.13 -10.68 8.42
C ARG A 85 -4.88 -11.55 8.56
N LEU A 86 -3.79 -11.16 7.90
CA LEU A 86 -2.59 -12.00 7.82
C LEU A 86 -1.55 -11.60 8.85
N GLU A 87 -0.74 -12.57 9.25
CA GLU A 87 0.48 -12.30 10.02
C GLU A 87 1.48 -11.54 9.14
N PRO A 88 2.47 -10.87 9.73
CA PRO A 88 3.50 -10.21 8.94
C PRO A 88 4.16 -11.18 7.95
N GLN A 89 4.05 -10.87 6.66
CA GLN A 89 4.61 -11.69 5.59
C GLN A 89 6.01 -11.24 5.27
N LYS A 90 6.90 -12.19 5.03
CA LYS A 90 8.30 -11.89 4.72
C LYS A 90 8.46 -10.96 3.52
N ILE A 91 7.62 -11.12 2.50
CA ILE A 91 7.71 -10.28 1.30
C ILE A 91 7.37 -8.84 1.61
N ASP A 92 6.34 -8.60 2.44
CA ASP A 92 5.96 -7.25 2.83
C ASP A 92 7.04 -6.60 3.68
N LEU A 93 7.57 -7.33 4.65
CA LEU A 93 8.63 -6.84 5.52
C LEU A 93 9.90 -6.52 4.73
N SER A 94 10.24 -7.35 3.75
CA SER A 94 11.38 -7.12 2.88
C SER A 94 11.19 -5.87 2.03
N PHE A 95 10.00 -5.65 1.52
CA PHE A 95 9.70 -4.45 0.75
C PHE A 95 9.76 -3.19 1.61
N ILE A 96 9.21 -3.24 2.83
CA ILE A 96 9.27 -2.13 3.77
C ILE A 96 10.71 -1.80 4.13
N GLU A 97 11.52 -2.82 4.38
CA GLU A 97 12.95 -2.65 4.68
C GLU A 97 13.69 -2.01 3.50
N TRP A 98 13.45 -2.52 2.29
CA TRP A 98 14.02 -1.96 1.07
C TRP A 98 13.67 -0.47 0.91
N ALA A 99 12.40 -0.13 1.10
CA ALA A 99 11.96 1.26 0.99
C ALA A 99 12.63 2.15 2.03
N GLY A 100 12.78 1.66 3.25
CA GLY A 100 13.49 2.38 4.31
C GLY A 100 14.95 2.62 3.98
N MET A 101 15.63 1.60 3.46
CA MET A 101 17.03 1.70 3.06
C MET A 101 17.24 2.69 1.92
N LYS A 102 16.27 2.81 1.02
CA LYS A 102 16.31 3.75 -0.10
C LYS A 102 15.74 5.12 0.25
N GLU A 103 15.38 5.33 1.51
CA GLU A 103 14.82 6.59 2.01
C GLU A 103 13.55 7.02 1.27
N VAL A 104 12.75 6.05 0.85
CA VAL A 104 11.47 6.29 0.21
C VAL A 104 10.44 6.60 1.29
N PRO A 105 9.70 7.73 1.19
CA PRO A 105 8.63 8.00 2.15
C PRO A 105 7.50 7.00 1.98
N ILE A 106 7.16 6.29 3.06
CA ILE A 106 6.14 5.25 3.02
C ILE A 106 5.07 5.48 4.09
N ALA A 107 3.91 4.92 3.84
CA ALA A 107 2.84 4.75 4.82
C ALA A 107 2.22 3.37 4.60
N LEU A 108 1.69 2.78 5.64
CA LEU A 108 1.09 1.45 5.56
C LEU A 108 -0.43 1.58 5.65
N ILE A 109 -1.13 0.80 4.82
CA ILE A 109 -2.59 0.72 4.86
C ILE A 109 -2.98 -0.73 5.13
N PHE A 110 -3.59 -0.97 6.28
CA PHE A 110 -4.15 -2.27 6.62
C PHE A 110 -5.55 -2.37 6.02
N THR A 111 -5.70 -3.23 5.02
CA THR A 111 -6.96 -3.38 4.29
C THR A 111 -7.85 -4.46 4.90
N LYS A 112 -9.10 -4.50 4.47
CA LYS A 112 -10.07 -5.53 4.84
C LYS A 112 -10.36 -5.61 6.33
N SER A 113 -10.34 -4.46 7.01
CA SER A 113 -10.57 -4.40 8.46
C SER A 113 -11.96 -4.88 8.86
N ASP A 114 -12.93 -4.80 7.96
CA ASP A 114 -14.30 -5.26 8.19
C ASP A 114 -14.41 -6.79 8.33
N LYS A 115 -13.39 -7.52 7.88
CA LYS A 115 -13.38 -8.99 7.96
C LYS A 115 -12.97 -9.51 9.32
N LEU A 116 -12.58 -8.62 10.24
CA LEU A 116 -12.11 -9.00 11.58
C LEU A 116 -12.91 -8.31 12.67
N SER A 117 -13.02 -8.96 13.82
CA SER A 117 -13.50 -8.28 15.02
C SER A 117 -12.50 -7.21 15.45
N VAL A 118 -12.96 -6.24 16.21
CA VAL A 118 -12.11 -5.14 16.69
C VAL A 118 -10.91 -5.68 17.48
N SER A 119 -11.13 -6.66 18.35
CA SER A 119 -10.07 -7.22 19.18
C SER A 119 -9.01 -7.95 18.35
N VAL A 120 -9.44 -8.73 17.35
CA VAL A 120 -8.50 -9.45 16.48
C VAL A 120 -7.71 -8.47 15.61
N LEU A 121 -8.39 -7.46 15.07
CA LEU A 121 -7.75 -6.41 14.28
C LEU A 121 -6.66 -5.71 15.09
N GLN A 122 -6.96 -5.29 16.31
CA GLN A 122 -6.00 -4.62 17.20
C GLN A 122 -4.81 -5.52 17.53
N LYS A 123 -5.07 -6.80 17.76
CA LYS A 123 -4.02 -7.78 18.03
C LYS A 123 -3.08 -7.91 16.83
N ASN A 124 -3.63 -8.04 15.63
CA ASN A 124 -2.84 -8.20 14.41
C ASN A 124 -1.99 -6.96 14.13
N ILE A 125 -2.57 -5.78 14.29
CA ILE A 125 -1.84 -4.51 14.09
C ILE A 125 -0.74 -4.36 15.14
N SER A 126 -1.00 -4.68 16.40
CA SER A 126 0.00 -4.62 17.46
C SER A 126 1.17 -5.55 17.18
N GLN A 127 0.90 -6.74 16.71
CA GLN A 127 1.93 -7.70 16.33
C GLN A 127 2.78 -7.16 15.18
N TYR A 128 2.13 -6.55 14.19
CA TYR A 128 2.83 -5.96 13.05
C TYR A 128 3.74 -4.82 13.50
N LYS A 129 3.24 -3.95 14.36
CA LYS A 129 4.02 -2.84 14.92
C LYS A 129 5.25 -3.34 15.66
N LYS A 130 5.10 -4.37 16.47
CA LYS A 130 6.23 -4.96 17.21
C LYS A 130 7.29 -5.50 16.26
N THR A 131 6.86 -6.17 15.20
CA THR A 131 7.78 -6.70 14.19
C THR A 131 8.52 -5.57 13.47
N LEU A 132 7.83 -4.50 13.11
CA LEU A 132 8.46 -3.35 12.45
C LEU A 132 9.48 -2.67 13.37
N LEU A 133 9.18 -2.55 14.64
CA LEU A 133 10.09 -1.90 15.59
C LEU A 133 11.39 -2.69 15.84
N THR A 134 11.47 -3.92 15.38
CA THR A 134 12.76 -4.64 15.35
C THR A 134 13.68 -4.15 14.25
N MET A 135 13.13 -3.48 13.22
CA MET A 135 13.87 -2.99 12.06
C MET A 135 13.93 -1.47 11.98
N TRP A 136 12.95 -0.79 12.56
CA TRP A 136 12.77 0.66 12.45
C TRP A 136 12.81 1.29 13.83
N GLU A 137 13.43 2.47 13.96
CA GLU A 137 13.40 3.25 15.19
C GLU A 137 12.02 3.84 15.44
N GLU A 138 11.39 4.35 14.39
CA GLU A 138 10.05 4.91 14.44
C GLU A 138 9.15 4.22 13.42
N LEU A 139 7.88 4.05 13.78
CA LEU A 139 6.92 3.47 12.86
C LEU A 139 6.56 4.46 11.75
N PRO A 140 6.42 4.00 10.49
CA PRO A 140 5.82 4.83 9.46
C PRO A 140 4.35 5.09 9.79
N PRO A 141 3.71 6.10 9.18
CA PRO A 141 2.27 6.30 9.33
C PRO A 141 1.49 5.03 8.98
N LEU A 142 0.47 4.74 9.79
CA LEU A 142 -0.35 3.54 9.65
C LEU A 142 -1.82 3.95 9.52
N PHE A 143 -2.52 3.31 8.59
CA PHE A 143 -3.94 3.54 8.37
C PHE A 143 -4.70 2.21 8.37
N ILE A 144 -5.92 2.25 8.84
CA ILE A 144 -6.84 1.10 8.83
C ILE A 144 -7.93 1.41 7.82
N SER A 145 -8.19 0.49 6.91
CA SER A 145 -9.17 0.72 5.86
C SER A 145 -10.06 -0.48 5.61
N SER A 146 -11.25 -0.17 5.14
CA SER A 146 -12.17 -1.15 4.57
C SER A 146 -12.88 -0.51 3.38
N ALA A 147 -12.72 -1.07 2.21
CA ALA A 147 -13.39 -0.59 1.02
C ALA A 147 -14.90 -0.81 1.09
N ASP A 148 -15.35 -1.88 1.77
CA ASP A 148 -16.77 -2.22 1.87
C ASP A 148 -17.55 -1.20 2.68
N ASN A 149 -17.00 -0.70 3.79
CA ASN A 149 -17.67 0.28 4.65
C ASN A 149 -17.02 1.65 4.64
N LYS A 150 -16.09 1.89 3.75
CA LYS A 150 -15.37 3.18 3.56
C LYS A 150 -14.58 3.64 4.77
N THR A 151 -14.20 2.73 5.66
CA THR A 151 -13.34 3.05 6.80
C THR A 151 -11.99 3.56 6.32
N GLY A 152 -11.53 4.65 6.91
CA GLY A 152 -10.20 5.21 6.63
C GLY A 152 -10.12 6.13 5.43
N LYS A 153 -11.21 6.27 4.66
CA LYS A 153 -11.21 7.13 3.45
C LYS A 153 -10.84 8.56 3.78
N ASP A 154 -11.54 9.17 4.73
CA ASP A 154 -11.32 10.58 5.07
C ASP A 154 -9.95 10.80 5.68
N GLU A 155 -9.49 9.89 6.52
CA GLU A 155 -8.17 9.96 7.13
C GLU A 155 -7.07 9.89 6.09
N LEU A 156 -7.19 8.98 5.13
CA LEU A 156 -6.24 8.85 4.02
C LEU A 156 -6.22 10.09 3.13
N LEU A 157 -7.38 10.59 2.75
CA LEU A 157 -7.48 11.78 1.92
C LEU A 157 -6.91 13.01 2.63
N THR A 158 -7.19 13.17 3.91
CA THR A 158 -6.62 14.26 4.70
C THR A 158 -5.10 14.17 4.77
N PHE A 159 -4.58 12.97 5.00
CA PHE A 159 -3.12 12.75 5.02
C PHE A 159 -2.48 13.13 3.68
N ILE A 160 -3.08 12.68 2.58
CA ILE A 160 -2.56 12.96 1.24
C ILE A 160 -2.58 14.46 0.98
N GLU A 161 -3.70 15.12 1.20
CA GLU A 161 -3.84 16.57 0.96
C GLU A 161 -2.86 17.38 1.79
N THR A 162 -2.65 17.01 3.05
CA THR A 162 -1.69 17.67 3.93
C THR A 162 -0.25 17.56 3.39
N HIS A 163 0.10 16.44 2.77
CA HIS A 163 1.46 16.20 2.32
C HIS A 163 1.74 16.77 0.93
N ILE A 164 0.75 16.88 0.06
CA ILE A 164 0.97 17.42 -1.29
C ILE A 164 1.00 18.95 -1.33
N GLU A 165 0.48 19.63 -0.32
CA GLU A 165 0.49 21.10 -0.23
C GLU A 165 1.85 21.66 0.17
N LYS A 166 2.79 20.81 0.43
CA LYS A 166 4.16 21.21 0.75
C LYS A 166 4.99 21.21 -0.55
#